data_039d28aa4b9238f8fc05540a5354282e
#
_entry.id   039d28aa4b9238f8fc05540a5354282e
#
_cell.length_a   1.000
_cell.length_b   1.000
_cell.length_c   1.000
_cell.angle_alpha   90.00
_cell.angle_beta   90.00
_cell.angle_gamma   90.00
#
_symmetry.space_group_name_H-M   'P 1'
#
loop_
_entity.id
_entity.type
_entity.pdbx_description
1 polymer ?
#
loop_
_entity_poly.entity_id
_entity_poly.type
_entity_poly.pdbx_seq_one_letter_code
_entity_poly.pdbx_strand_id
1 'polypeptide(L)'
;QLDITPLCSEETMVACSPDSPYGDVVSPRDLDPASEIVVSWRKSVQDWRDHWFGLTTAPLLYADSMQVVNTFLGSEMMWAIVPAAAARALEKEGRAKICRLTDPPPERVSYLITRRGEALSDAAQLLLEDIRTEMRHIPGIQLFI
;
A
#
# COMPACT_ATOMS: atom_id res chain seq x y z
N GLN A 1 7.25 4.75 29.22
CA GLN A 1 8.11 4.18 28.19
C GLN A 1 7.36 3.16 27.36
N LEU A 2 7.69 3.06 26.07
CA LEU A 2 7.07 2.14 25.12
C LEU A 2 8.13 1.19 24.55
N ASP A 3 7.73 -0.03 24.29
CA ASP A 3 8.49 -0.99 23.50
C ASP A 3 7.89 -1.04 22.10
N ILE A 4 8.75 -0.97 21.08
CA ILE A 4 8.36 -0.92 19.68
C ILE A 4 9.02 -2.09 18.98
N THR A 5 8.21 -3.00 18.45
CA THR A 5 8.67 -4.22 17.79
C THR A 5 8.14 -4.25 16.35
N PRO A 6 9.00 -4.43 15.33
CA PRO A 6 8.52 -4.61 13.95
C PRO A 6 7.60 -5.84 13.87
N LEU A 7 6.41 -5.65 13.31
CA LEU A 7 5.42 -6.71 13.14
C LEU A 7 5.51 -7.34 11.75
N CYS A 8 5.47 -6.52 10.73
CA CYS A 8 5.54 -6.97 9.34
C CYS A 8 6.05 -5.86 8.42
N SER A 9 6.56 -6.26 7.25
CA SER A 9 6.71 -5.38 6.11
C SER A 9 5.65 -5.68 5.05
N GLU A 10 5.29 -4.69 4.27
CA GLU A 10 4.27 -4.77 3.24
C GLU A 10 4.78 -4.10 1.96
N GLU A 11 4.76 -4.85 0.87
CA GLU A 11 5.09 -4.35 -0.45
C GLU A 11 4.11 -3.26 -0.90
N THR A 12 4.59 -2.39 -1.76
CA THR A 12 3.78 -1.37 -2.42
C THR A 12 3.55 -1.77 -3.87
N MET A 13 2.32 -1.66 -4.32
CA MET A 13 1.88 -2.08 -5.65
C MET A 13 1.15 -0.95 -6.36
N VAL A 14 0.99 -1.08 -7.67
CA VAL A 14 0.08 -0.23 -8.45
C VAL A 14 -1.27 -0.92 -8.52
N ALA A 15 -2.31 -0.21 -8.10
CA ALA A 15 -3.69 -0.55 -8.42
C ALA A 15 -4.16 0.39 -9.54
N CYS A 16 -4.72 -0.15 -10.59
CA CYS A 16 -5.21 0.63 -11.74
C CYS A 16 -6.57 0.12 -12.20
N SER A 17 -7.25 0.93 -13.02
CA SER A 17 -8.47 0.49 -13.67
C SER A 17 -8.24 -0.82 -14.41
N PRO A 18 -9.21 -1.76 -14.40
CA PRO A 18 -9.11 -3.01 -15.17
C PRO A 18 -8.83 -2.81 -16.66
N ASP A 19 -9.26 -1.69 -17.22
CA ASP A 19 -9.08 -1.33 -18.64
C ASP A 19 -7.77 -0.57 -18.91
N SER A 20 -6.96 -0.35 -17.91
CA SER A 20 -5.66 0.33 -18.05
C SER A 20 -4.71 -0.46 -18.95
N PRO A 21 -3.83 0.24 -19.71
CA PRO A 21 -2.91 -0.42 -20.64
C PRO A 21 -1.73 -1.12 -19.96
N TYR A 22 -1.58 -0.96 -18.65
CA TYR A 22 -0.46 -1.51 -17.91
C TYR A 22 -0.55 -3.04 -17.78
N GLY A 23 0.60 -3.72 -17.96
CA GLY A 23 0.72 -5.17 -17.77
C GLY A 23 0.88 -5.57 -16.29
N ASP A 24 1.15 -6.85 -16.06
CA ASP A 24 1.33 -7.39 -14.69
C ASP A 24 2.54 -6.80 -13.96
N VAL A 25 3.55 -6.37 -14.73
CA VAL A 25 4.76 -5.69 -14.26
C VAL A 25 4.90 -4.37 -15.01
N VAL A 26 5.13 -3.30 -14.30
CA VAL A 26 5.24 -1.96 -14.84
C VAL A 26 6.46 -1.24 -14.28
N SER A 27 7.19 -0.52 -15.16
CA SER A 27 8.21 0.42 -14.73
C SER A 27 7.55 1.75 -14.33
N PRO A 28 8.07 2.46 -13.31
CA PRO A 28 7.59 3.81 -13.00
C PRO A 28 7.61 4.76 -14.19
N ARG A 29 8.53 4.55 -15.14
CA ARG A 29 8.63 5.36 -16.36
C ARG A 29 7.44 5.20 -17.31
N ASP A 30 6.74 4.08 -17.22
CA ASP A 30 5.58 3.78 -18.09
C ASP A 30 4.27 4.29 -17.49
N LEU A 31 4.29 4.75 -16.24
CA LEU A 31 3.14 5.31 -15.56
C LEU A 31 2.93 6.78 -15.95
N ASP A 32 1.70 7.13 -16.27
CA ASP A 32 1.33 8.52 -16.53
C ASP A 32 0.95 9.22 -15.22
N PRO A 33 1.79 10.16 -14.72
CA PRO A 33 1.49 10.87 -13.47
C PRO A 33 0.23 11.73 -13.53
N ALA A 34 -0.20 12.14 -14.73
CA ALA A 34 -1.46 12.90 -14.88
C ALA A 34 -2.71 12.06 -14.63
N SER A 35 -2.58 10.73 -14.57
CA SER A 35 -3.65 9.79 -14.23
C SER A 35 -3.54 9.24 -12.82
N GLU A 36 -2.62 9.76 -12.02
CA GLU A 36 -2.35 9.28 -10.66
C GLU A 36 -3.35 9.80 -9.64
N ILE A 37 -3.83 8.92 -8.79
CA ILE A 37 -4.47 9.27 -7.52
C ILE A 37 -3.40 9.15 -6.44
N VAL A 38 -2.94 10.29 -5.91
CA VAL A 38 -1.97 10.32 -4.82
C VAL A 38 -2.69 10.23 -3.49
N VAL A 39 -2.40 9.19 -2.73
CA VAL A 39 -2.81 9.12 -1.32
C VAL A 39 -1.70 9.74 -0.48
N SER A 40 -2.07 10.57 0.48
CA SER A 40 -1.11 11.19 1.39
C SER A 40 -0.48 10.15 2.31
N TRP A 41 0.70 9.71 1.94
CA TRP A 41 1.45 8.67 2.63
C TRP A 41 2.69 9.19 3.33
N ARG A 42 3.59 8.26 3.59
CA ARG A 42 4.91 8.49 4.14
C ARG A 42 5.77 9.35 3.20
N LYS A 43 6.71 10.04 3.81
CA LYS A 43 7.74 10.80 3.09
C LYS A 43 8.51 9.94 2.07
N SER A 44 8.80 8.68 2.38
CA SER A 44 9.51 7.78 1.47
C SER A 44 8.77 7.53 0.14
N VAL A 45 7.46 7.47 0.15
CA VAL A 45 6.65 7.34 -1.08
C VAL A 45 6.65 8.67 -1.85
N GLN A 46 6.56 9.79 -1.14
CA GLN A 46 6.65 11.10 -1.76
C GLN A 46 8.02 11.32 -2.41
N ASP A 47 9.12 10.96 -1.73
CA ASP A 47 10.48 11.06 -2.27
C ASP A 47 10.66 10.17 -3.52
N TRP A 48 10.08 8.97 -3.51
CA TRP A 48 10.06 8.08 -4.66
C TRP A 48 9.30 8.70 -5.85
N ARG A 49 8.14 9.27 -5.57
CA ARG A 49 7.32 9.95 -6.57
C ARG A 49 8.05 11.15 -7.19
N ASP A 50 8.67 11.98 -6.35
CA ASP A 50 9.44 13.15 -6.77
C ASP A 50 10.64 12.75 -7.64
N HIS A 51 11.28 11.63 -7.33
CA HIS A 51 12.39 11.09 -8.11
C HIS A 51 11.95 10.68 -9.52
N TRP A 52 10.82 9.99 -9.64
CA TRP A 52 10.37 9.46 -10.93
C TRP A 52 9.60 10.48 -11.78
N PHE A 53 8.82 11.33 -11.18
CA PHE A 53 7.90 12.24 -11.88
C PHE A 53 8.29 13.70 -11.77
N GLY A 54 9.21 14.05 -10.89
CA GLY A 54 9.62 15.43 -10.63
C GLY A 54 8.76 16.15 -9.60
N LEU A 55 9.34 17.20 -9.03
CA LEU A 55 8.72 17.96 -7.92
C LEU A 55 7.48 18.77 -8.34
N THR A 56 7.38 19.11 -9.61
CA THR A 56 6.33 20.01 -10.13
C THR A 56 5.21 19.29 -10.86
N THR A 57 5.32 17.97 -11.02
CA THR A 57 4.28 17.20 -11.73
C THR A 57 3.07 16.97 -10.83
N ALA A 58 1.94 17.55 -11.22
CA ALA A 58 0.70 17.39 -10.49
C ALA A 58 0.04 16.04 -10.83
N PRO A 59 -0.49 15.32 -9.83
CA PRO A 59 -1.34 14.17 -10.06
C PRO A 59 -2.73 14.61 -10.51
N LEU A 60 -3.54 13.64 -10.96
CA LEU A 60 -4.94 13.88 -11.28
C LEU A 60 -5.74 14.28 -10.03
N LEU A 61 -5.50 13.60 -8.94
CA LEU A 61 -6.25 13.75 -7.69
C LEU A 61 -5.36 13.49 -6.48
N TYR A 62 -5.55 14.28 -5.43
CA TYR A 62 -5.04 13.97 -4.09
C TYR A 62 -6.18 13.40 -3.23
N ALA A 63 -5.92 12.28 -2.59
CA ALA A 63 -6.84 11.61 -1.69
C ALA A 63 -6.24 11.53 -0.28
N ASP A 64 -7.06 11.68 0.73
CA ASP A 64 -6.68 11.57 2.14
C ASP A 64 -6.96 10.18 2.74
N SER A 65 -7.63 9.33 1.98
CA SER A 65 -7.97 7.98 2.41
C SER A 65 -8.05 6.98 1.26
N MET A 66 -7.88 5.70 1.59
CA MET A 66 -8.08 4.60 0.63
C MET A 66 -9.52 4.50 0.14
N GLN A 67 -10.49 4.97 0.90
CA GLN A 67 -11.88 4.96 0.47
C GLN A 67 -12.11 5.85 -0.77
N VAL A 68 -11.44 6.98 -0.84
CA VAL A 68 -11.46 7.86 -2.02
C VAL A 68 -10.86 7.12 -3.23
N VAL A 69 -9.73 6.44 -3.04
CA VAL A 69 -9.12 5.62 -4.10
C VAL A 69 -10.11 4.57 -4.60
N ASN A 70 -10.75 3.83 -3.70
CA ASN A 70 -11.73 2.80 -4.04
C ASN A 70 -12.91 3.35 -4.83
N THR A 71 -13.30 4.59 -4.55
CA THR A 71 -14.43 5.23 -5.23
C THR A 71 -14.10 5.61 -6.68
N PHE A 72 -12.90 6.12 -6.92
CA PHE A 72 -12.55 6.70 -8.22
C PHE A 72 -11.76 5.77 -9.14
N LEU A 73 -11.08 4.78 -8.61
CA LEU A 73 -10.11 3.97 -9.36
C LEU A 73 -10.72 3.23 -10.57
N GLY A 74 -11.99 2.86 -10.51
CA GLY A 74 -12.67 2.11 -11.58
C GLY A 74 -13.36 2.98 -12.62
N SER A 75 -13.39 4.30 -12.47
CA SER A 75 -14.21 5.19 -13.31
C SER A 75 -13.51 5.66 -14.57
N GLU A 76 -12.17 5.68 -14.59
CA GLU A 76 -11.34 6.11 -15.72
C GLU A 76 -10.00 5.36 -15.71
N MET A 77 -9.09 5.69 -16.63
CA MET A 77 -7.75 5.11 -16.70
C MET A 77 -6.81 5.66 -15.61
N MET A 78 -7.23 5.53 -14.36
CA MET A 78 -6.50 5.99 -13.19
C MET A 78 -5.66 4.88 -12.57
N TRP A 79 -4.63 5.29 -11.85
CA TRP A 79 -3.82 4.38 -11.07
C TRP A 79 -3.42 5.02 -9.72
N ALA A 80 -3.10 4.20 -8.76
CA ALA A 80 -2.62 4.62 -7.45
C ALA A 80 -1.55 3.68 -6.93
N ILE A 81 -0.62 4.21 -6.15
CA ILE A 81 0.30 3.42 -5.32
C ILE A 81 -0.44 3.02 -4.06
N VAL A 82 -0.53 1.73 -3.79
CA VAL A 82 -1.27 1.19 -2.65
C VAL A 82 -0.48 0.08 -1.95
N PRO A 83 -0.70 -0.13 -0.64
CA PRO A 83 -0.14 -1.29 0.05
C PRO A 83 -0.72 -2.60 -0.49
N ALA A 84 0.05 -3.69 -0.40
CA ALA A 84 -0.34 -4.99 -0.95
C ALA A 84 -1.69 -5.50 -0.43
N ALA A 85 -2.01 -5.31 0.85
CA ALA A 85 -3.30 -5.71 1.40
C ALA A 85 -4.48 -4.97 0.75
N ALA A 86 -4.34 -3.65 0.57
CA ALA A 86 -5.35 -2.85 -0.12
C ALA A 86 -5.48 -3.23 -1.60
N ALA A 87 -4.36 -3.48 -2.27
CA ALA A 87 -4.33 -3.94 -3.65
C ALA A 87 -5.11 -5.26 -3.82
N ARG A 88 -4.85 -6.24 -2.95
CA ARG A 88 -5.52 -7.55 -3.00
C ARG A 88 -7.02 -7.46 -2.71
N ALA A 89 -7.44 -6.57 -1.82
CA ALA A 89 -8.86 -6.33 -1.58
C ALA A 89 -9.56 -5.76 -2.82
N LEU A 90 -8.96 -4.77 -3.48
CA LEU A 90 -9.48 -4.18 -4.72
C LEU A 90 -9.57 -5.21 -5.87
N GLU A 91 -8.53 -6.04 -6.02
CA GLU A 91 -8.49 -7.11 -7.03
C GLU A 91 -9.59 -8.14 -6.79
N LYS A 92 -9.77 -8.58 -5.54
CA LYS A 92 -10.81 -9.55 -5.15
C LYS A 92 -12.22 -9.02 -5.41
N GLU A 93 -12.44 -7.73 -5.22
CA GLU A 93 -13.72 -7.08 -5.52
C GLU A 93 -13.93 -6.80 -7.02
N GLY A 94 -12.96 -7.10 -7.87
CA GLY A 94 -13.00 -6.82 -9.31
C GLY A 94 -12.92 -5.33 -9.67
N ARG A 95 -12.49 -4.49 -8.73
CA ARG A 95 -12.42 -3.02 -8.91
C ARG A 95 -11.13 -2.54 -9.54
N ALA A 96 -10.08 -3.31 -9.40
CA ALA A 96 -8.77 -2.93 -9.90
C ALA A 96 -8.01 -4.12 -10.46
N LYS A 97 -7.12 -3.81 -11.39
CA LYS A 97 -6.02 -4.66 -11.80
C LYS A 97 -4.78 -4.26 -10.99
N ILE A 98 -3.99 -5.25 -10.58
CA ILE A 98 -2.79 -5.04 -9.79
C ILE A 98 -1.57 -5.25 -10.65
N CYS A 99 -0.64 -4.32 -10.58
CA CYS A 99 0.65 -4.38 -11.27
C CYS A 99 1.78 -4.32 -10.24
N ARG A 100 2.84 -5.10 -10.47
CA ARG A 100 4.08 -5.00 -9.71
C ARG A 100 4.97 -3.92 -10.32
N LEU A 101 5.62 -3.14 -9.46
CA LEU A 101 6.60 -2.16 -9.88
C LEU A 101 8.00 -2.78 -10.00
N THR A 102 8.75 -2.45 -11.05
CA THR A 102 10.16 -2.86 -11.17
C THR A 102 11.04 -2.15 -10.15
N ASP A 103 10.74 -0.90 -9.84
CA ASP A 103 11.46 -0.04 -8.89
C ASP A 103 10.46 0.57 -7.91
N PRO A 104 9.95 -0.23 -6.94
CA PRO A 104 8.92 0.22 -6.01
C PRO A 104 9.48 1.21 -4.98
N PRO A 105 8.60 2.02 -4.38
CA PRO A 105 8.98 2.74 -3.16
C PRO A 105 9.31 1.76 -2.03
N PRO A 106 10.02 2.22 -0.98
CA PRO A 106 10.34 1.38 0.16
C PRO A 106 9.10 0.74 0.80
N GLU A 107 9.22 -0.51 1.20
CA GLU A 107 8.16 -1.25 1.89
C GLU A 107 7.66 -0.51 3.13
N ARG A 108 6.39 -0.69 3.42
CA ARG A 108 5.79 -0.18 4.65
C ARG A 108 6.04 -1.16 5.78
N VAL A 109 6.66 -0.69 6.87
CA VAL A 109 6.81 -1.48 8.09
C VAL A 109 5.74 -1.08 9.10
N SER A 110 5.01 -2.06 9.60
CA SER A 110 4.06 -1.92 10.70
C SER A 110 4.71 -2.41 12.00
N TYR A 111 4.37 -1.76 13.10
CA TYR A 111 4.97 -2.02 14.40
C TYR A 111 3.92 -2.38 15.44
N LEU A 112 4.27 -3.30 16.32
CA LEU A 112 3.56 -3.52 17.57
C LEU A 112 4.15 -2.57 18.62
N ILE A 113 3.29 -1.78 19.26
CA ILE A 113 3.68 -0.86 20.31
C ILE A 113 3.02 -1.29 21.60
N THR A 114 3.82 -1.53 22.62
CA THR A 114 3.35 -1.96 23.95
C THR A 114 3.94 -1.08 25.04
N ARG A 115 3.33 -1.10 26.23
CA ARG A 115 3.93 -0.46 27.39
C ARG A 115 5.06 -1.32 27.94
N ARG A 116 6.18 -0.68 28.24
CA ARG A 116 7.35 -1.37 28.79
C ARG A 116 7.03 -2.02 30.13
N GLY A 117 7.36 -3.31 30.23
CA GLY A 117 7.18 -4.08 31.46
C GLY A 117 5.74 -4.54 31.72
N GLU A 118 4.80 -4.27 30.83
CA GLU A 118 3.44 -4.80 30.88
C GLU A 118 3.29 -5.99 29.94
N ALA A 119 2.76 -7.10 30.44
CA ALA A 119 2.37 -8.22 29.58
C ALA A 119 1.09 -7.88 28.82
N LEU A 120 1.01 -8.39 27.58
CA LEU A 120 -0.25 -8.31 26.83
C LEU A 120 -1.34 -9.10 27.53
N SER A 121 -2.55 -8.55 27.57
CA SER A 121 -3.73 -9.30 28.04
C SER A 121 -4.00 -10.51 27.13
N ASP A 122 -4.69 -11.51 27.64
CA ASP A 122 -5.06 -12.71 26.86
C ASP A 122 -5.84 -12.33 25.58
N ALA A 123 -6.73 -11.37 25.68
CA ALA A 123 -7.47 -10.86 24.53
C ALA A 123 -6.57 -10.19 23.48
N ALA A 124 -5.57 -9.42 23.92
CA ALA A 124 -4.60 -8.80 23.02
C ALA A 124 -3.68 -9.84 22.36
N GLN A 125 -3.32 -10.89 23.07
CA GLN A 125 -2.54 -12.01 22.52
C GLN A 125 -3.34 -12.74 21.44
N LEU A 126 -4.60 -13.09 21.71
CA LEU A 126 -5.48 -13.75 20.74
C LEU A 126 -5.66 -12.88 19.48
N LEU A 127 -5.93 -11.59 19.64
CA LEU A 127 -6.04 -10.67 18.51
C LEU A 127 -4.75 -10.64 17.67
N LEU A 128 -3.59 -10.62 18.31
CA LEU A 128 -2.31 -10.60 17.62
C LEU A 128 -2.07 -11.90 16.85
N GLU A 129 -2.48 -13.05 17.40
CA GLU A 129 -2.41 -14.34 16.71
C GLU A 129 -3.33 -14.39 15.48
N ASP A 130 -4.55 -13.86 15.60
CA ASP A 130 -5.48 -13.75 14.48
C ASP A 130 -4.94 -12.84 13.37
N ILE A 131 -4.41 -11.68 13.76
CA ILE A 131 -3.76 -10.75 12.81
C ILE A 131 -2.61 -11.45 12.06
N ARG A 132 -1.74 -12.17 12.78
CA ARG A 132 -0.63 -12.90 12.17
C ARG A 132 -1.12 -13.99 11.21
N THR A 133 -2.16 -14.71 11.60
CA THR A 133 -2.75 -15.78 10.79
C THR A 133 -3.30 -15.24 9.48
N GLU A 134 -4.06 -14.17 9.54
CA GLU A 134 -4.62 -13.53 8.34
C GLU A 134 -3.53 -12.93 7.45
N MET A 135 -2.55 -12.23 8.04
CA MET A 135 -1.48 -11.61 7.27
C MET A 135 -0.58 -12.60 6.51
N ARG A 136 -0.41 -13.82 7.02
CA ARG A 136 0.39 -14.87 6.34
C ARG A 136 -0.18 -15.25 4.97
N HIS A 137 -1.47 -15.07 4.78
CA HIS A 137 -2.16 -15.44 3.55
C HIS A 137 -2.24 -14.30 2.52
N ILE A 138 -1.73 -13.11 2.87
CA ILE A 138 -1.74 -11.96 1.96
C ILE A 138 -0.41 -11.88 1.23
N PRO A 139 -0.37 -12.13 -0.10
CA PRO A 139 0.85 -11.96 -0.88
C PRO A 139 1.38 -10.52 -0.79
N GLY A 140 2.69 -10.38 -0.61
CA GLY A 140 3.33 -9.07 -0.45
C GLY A 140 3.44 -8.59 1.00
N ILE A 141 3.03 -9.42 1.97
CA ILE A 141 3.28 -9.18 3.40
C ILE A 141 4.30 -10.19 3.91
N GLN A 142 5.32 -9.70 4.60
CA GLN A 142 6.30 -10.50 5.32
C GLN A 142 6.20 -10.24 6.82
N LEU A 143 5.90 -11.27 7.59
CA LEU A 143 5.89 -11.20 9.06
C LEU A 143 7.31 -11.29 9.62
N PHE A 144 7.58 -10.53 10.69
CA PHE A 144 8.84 -10.58 11.44
C PHE A 144 8.74 -11.37 12.74
N ILE A 145 7.55 -11.61 13.21
CA ILE A 145 7.28 -12.33 14.47
C ILE A 145 6.15 -13.35 14.33
#